data_c9d68e47742e7642ad9528b14278a8cd
#
_entry.id   c9d68e47742e7642ad9528b14278a8cd
#
_cell.length_a   1.000
_cell.length_b   1.000
_cell.length_c   1.000
_cell.angle_alpha   90.00
_cell.angle_beta   90.00
_cell.angle_gamma   90.00
#
_symmetry.space_group_name_H-M   'P 1'
#
loop_
_entity.id
_entity.type
_entity.pdbx_description
1 polymer ?
#
loop_
_entity_poly.entity_id
_entity_poly.type
_entity_poly.pdbx_seq_one_letter_code
_entity_poly.pdbx_strand_id
1 'polypeptide(L)'
;MRAIYKKEIGSFYRSMMGYLYTAFFLLIAGVYFAAFNLQGGISEFGYVLGNTMVVLLVVIPVLTMRTLGGEQRQRTDQLLYTSPVKISQIVLGKFFAVLTVFTVPLLILVLSQFGKISLLQSYSSFLAFFFMGASCIAIGIFISSLTENQIIAAVLTFAVMLLSYLINGIGSLIKGYAVGNIISPFLQWLSLFQRYYDFVDGYFDVTHLVYYVSVVVLFLFLTVQSIKKRFRKR
;
A
#
# COMPACT_ATOMS: atom_id res chain seq x y z
N MET A 1 -15.14 15.25 -6.59
CA MET A 1 -13.88 14.53 -6.41
C MET A 1 -12.71 15.43 -6.00
N ARG A 2 -12.38 16.49 -6.76
CA ARG A 2 -11.23 17.41 -6.45
C ARG A 2 -11.30 18.04 -5.05
N ALA A 3 -12.47 18.47 -4.58
CA ALA A 3 -12.63 19.09 -3.26
C ALA A 3 -12.31 18.12 -2.11
N ILE A 4 -12.75 16.85 -2.22
CA ILE A 4 -12.49 15.80 -1.24
C ILE A 4 -10.97 15.48 -1.21
N TYR A 5 -10.36 15.32 -2.37
CA TYR A 5 -8.93 15.10 -2.51
C TYR A 5 -8.09 16.22 -1.85
N LYS A 6 -8.40 17.51 -2.14
CA LYS A 6 -7.72 18.64 -1.49
C LYS A 6 -7.92 18.68 0.02
N LYS A 7 -9.14 18.39 0.49
CA LYS A 7 -9.45 18.31 1.93
C LYS A 7 -8.59 17.24 2.61
N GLU A 8 -8.53 16.04 2.02
CA GLU A 8 -7.79 14.91 2.59
C GLU A 8 -6.27 15.17 2.62
N ILE A 9 -5.67 15.60 1.51
CA ILE A 9 -4.24 15.97 1.49
C ILE A 9 -3.96 17.07 2.52
N GLY A 10 -4.78 18.11 2.56
CA GLY A 10 -4.64 19.17 3.55
C GLY A 10 -4.73 18.64 4.98
N SER A 11 -5.57 17.62 5.23
CA SER A 11 -5.69 16.97 6.54
C SER A 11 -4.41 16.22 6.92
N PHE A 12 -3.78 15.49 5.99
CA PHE A 12 -2.53 14.76 6.24
C PHE A 12 -1.36 15.70 6.58
N TYR A 13 -1.20 16.78 5.84
CA TYR A 13 -0.10 17.72 6.06
C TYR A 13 -0.35 18.69 7.22
N ARG A 14 -1.59 19.10 7.50
CA ARG A 14 -1.92 19.91 8.70
C ARG A 14 -1.77 19.11 9.99
N SER A 15 -2.03 17.81 9.98
CA SER A 15 -1.90 16.93 11.15
C SER A 15 -0.48 16.43 11.38
N MET A 16 0.53 16.92 10.71
CA MET A 16 1.92 16.46 10.72
C MET A 16 2.13 14.99 10.30
N MET A 17 1.06 14.20 10.10
CA MET A 17 1.20 12.79 9.76
C MET A 17 1.87 12.55 8.41
N GLY A 18 1.60 13.39 7.41
CA GLY A 18 2.25 13.29 6.11
C GLY A 18 3.76 13.54 6.20
N TYR A 19 4.17 14.52 7.00
CA TYR A 19 5.61 14.80 7.24
C TYR A 19 6.29 13.68 8.02
N LEU A 20 5.64 13.20 9.09
CA LEU A 20 6.17 12.12 9.92
C LEU A 20 6.35 10.84 9.09
N TYR A 21 5.35 10.50 8.26
CA TYR A 21 5.44 9.39 7.33
C TYR A 21 6.63 9.54 6.37
N THR A 22 6.71 10.69 5.69
CA THR A 22 7.77 10.96 4.71
C THR A 22 9.15 10.88 5.35
N ALA A 23 9.32 11.50 6.53
CA ALA A 23 10.59 11.48 7.27
C ALA A 23 10.99 10.06 7.71
N PHE A 24 10.04 9.31 8.28
CA PHE A 24 10.29 7.94 8.74
C PHE A 24 10.63 7.00 7.58
N PHE A 25 9.88 7.08 6.49
CA PHE A 25 10.11 6.26 5.31
C PHE A 25 11.48 6.57 4.68
N LEU A 26 11.82 7.85 4.49
CA LEU A 26 13.12 8.26 3.93
C LEU A 26 14.28 7.92 4.86
N LEU A 27 14.10 8.01 6.18
CA LEU A 27 15.12 7.61 7.15
C LEU A 27 15.47 6.13 6.98
N ILE A 28 14.48 5.25 6.98
CA ILE A 28 14.72 3.81 6.87
C ILE A 28 15.25 3.44 5.48
N ALA A 29 14.68 4.00 4.41
CA ALA A 29 15.19 3.80 3.06
C ALA A 29 16.63 4.30 2.93
N GLY A 30 16.98 5.42 3.57
CA GLY A 30 18.34 5.96 3.61
C GLY A 30 19.32 5.06 4.35
N VAL A 31 18.91 4.43 5.46
CA VAL A 31 19.73 3.45 6.19
C VAL A 31 20.00 2.21 5.31
N TYR A 32 18.96 1.68 4.64
CA TYR A 32 19.14 0.56 3.72
C TYR A 32 20.01 0.95 2.51
N PHE A 33 19.81 2.16 1.98
CA PHE A 33 20.67 2.68 0.91
C PHE A 33 22.14 2.76 1.33
N ALA A 34 22.42 3.30 2.52
CA ALA A 34 23.78 3.37 3.04
C ALA A 34 24.41 1.97 3.23
N ALA A 35 23.63 1.03 3.77
CA ALA A 35 24.12 -0.32 4.03
C ALA A 35 24.36 -1.15 2.75
N PHE A 36 23.43 -1.13 1.81
CA PHE A 36 23.51 -1.98 0.62
C PHE A 36 24.24 -1.33 -0.56
N ASN A 37 23.94 -0.05 -0.85
CA ASN A 37 24.52 0.63 -2.00
C ASN A 37 25.90 1.22 -1.70
N LEU A 38 26.07 1.97 -0.59
CA LEU A 38 27.34 2.63 -0.30
C LEU A 38 28.38 1.66 0.28
N GLN A 39 28.01 0.80 1.23
CA GLN A 39 28.92 -0.14 1.87
C GLN A 39 28.98 -1.48 1.14
N GLY A 40 27.84 -1.99 0.67
CA GLY A 40 27.75 -3.29 0.00
C GLY A 40 28.12 -3.25 -1.48
N GLY A 41 28.27 -2.07 -2.09
CA GLY A 41 28.62 -1.93 -3.51
C GLY A 41 27.54 -2.43 -4.50
N ILE A 42 26.30 -2.68 -4.02
CA ILE A 42 25.19 -3.12 -4.83
C ILE A 42 24.58 -1.90 -5.50
N SER A 43 24.71 -1.79 -6.82
CA SER A 43 24.18 -0.64 -7.58
C SER A 43 22.68 -0.70 -7.82
N GLU A 44 22.04 -1.83 -7.57
CA GLU A 44 20.60 -2.05 -7.83
C GLU A 44 19.73 -1.52 -6.70
N PHE A 45 18.98 -0.44 -6.98
CA PHE A 45 18.11 0.20 -6.01
C PHE A 45 16.86 -0.63 -5.67
N GLY A 46 16.51 -1.62 -6.50
CA GLY A 46 15.43 -2.55 -6.26
C GLY A 46 15.55 -3.30 -4.93
N TYR A 47 16.78 -3.66 -4.53
CA TYR A 47 17.03 -4.31 -3.24
C TYR A 47 16.75 -3.41 -2.04
N VAL A 48 17.04 -2.11 -2.15
CA VAL A 48 16.73 -1.14 -1.08
C VAL A 48 15.22 -1.04 -0.88
N LEU A 49 14.46 -0.90 -1.97
CA LEU A 49 13.00 -0.89 -1.91
C LEU A 49 12.43 -2.21 -1.40
N GLY A 50 12.99 -3.35 -1.83
CA GLY A 50 12.61 -4.67 -1.36
C GLY A 50 12.72 -4.82 0.16
N ASN A 51 13.84 -4.40 0.73
CA ASN A 51 14.02 -4.41 2.19
C ASN A 51 13.10 -3.38 2.91
N THR A 52 12.79 -2.26 2.25
CA THR A 52 11.86 -1.25 2.79
C THR A 52 10.41 -1.73 2.81
N MET A 53 10.06 -2.85 2.13
CA MET A 53 8.70 -3.40 2.17
C MET A 53 8.21 -3.72 3.59
N VAL A 54 9.08 -4.17 4.47
CA VAL A 54 8.72 -4.47 5.87
C VAL A 54 8.18 -3.21 6.56
N VAL A 55 8.67 -2.04 6.18
CA VAL A 55 8.20 -0.75 6.70
C VAL A 55 6.76 -0.47 6.27
N LEU A 56 6.39 -0.87 5.06
CA LEU A 56 5.02 -0.70 4.56
C LEU A 56 3.99 -1.44 5.42
N LEU A 57 4.37 -2.57 6.04
CA LEU A 57 3.47 -3.32 6.93
C LEU A 57 2.97 -2.47 8.10
N VAL A 58 3.79 -1.56 8.59
CA VAL A 58 3.46 -0.66 9.71
C VAL A 58 2.86 0.65 9.21
N VAL A 59 3.46 1.21 8.18
CA VAL A 59 3.17 2.58 7.75
C VAL A 59 1.83 2.69 7.01
N ILE A 60 1.52 1.73 6.14
CA ILE A 60 0.24 1.76 5.39
C ILE A 60 -0.97 1.64 6.32
N PRO A 61 -1.01 0.71 7.31
CA PRO A 61 -2.07 0.70 8.31
C PRO A 61 -2.27 2.04 9.01
N VAL A 62 -1.18 2.70 9.40
CA VAL A 62 -1.23 4.02 10.07
C VAL A 62 -1.80 5.10 9.14
N LEU A 63 -1.43 5.10 7.85
CA LEU A 63 -1.95 6.05 6.87
C LEU A 63 -3.44 5.81 6.59
N THR A 64 -3.85 4.55 6.47
CA THR A 64 -5.21 4.19 6.03
C THR A 64 -6.23 4.18 7.15
N MET A 65 -5.84 3.98 8.42
CA MET A 65 -6.75 3.89 9.56
C MET A 65 -7.63 5.14 9.74
N ARG A 66 -7.12 6.34 9.38
CA ARG A 66 -7.82 7.62 9.56
C ARG A 66 -8.76 7.96 8.41
N THR A 67 -8.65 7.30 7.27
CA THR A 67 -9.36 7.70 6.05
C THR A 67 -10.88 7.58 6.17
N LEU A 68 -11.38 6.48 6.70
CA LEU A 68 -12.81 6.23 6.88
C LEU A 68 -13.18 6.00 8.36
N GLY A 69 -12.39 5.22 9.10
CA GLY A 69 -12.63 4.95 10.51
C GLY A 69 -12.61 6.20 11.38
N GLY A 70 -11.78 7.19 11.04
CA GLY A 70 -11.72 8.47 11.74
C GLY A 70 -12.98 9.31 11.58
N GLU A 71 -13.52 9.39 10.38
CA GLU A 71 -14.76 10.15 10.10
C GLU A 71 -15.98 9.47 10.71
N GLN A 72 -16.03 8.13 10.68
CA GLN A 72 -17.11 7.37 11.30
C GLN A 72 -17.18 7.58 12.81
N ARG A 73 -16.03 7.61 13.50
CA ARG A 73 -15.96 7.88 14.94
C ARG A 73 -16.45 9.28 15.29
N GLN A 74 -16.14 10.27 14.44
CA GLN A 74 -16.56 11.67 14.63
C GLN A 74 -17.96 11.97 14.10
N ARG A 75 -18.65 10.99 13.49
CA ARG A 75 -19.95 11.13 12.81
C ARG A 75 -19.95 12.20 11.70
N THR A 76 -18.78 12.62 11.23
CA THR A 76 -18.65 13.60 10.13
C THR A 76 -18.91 12.95 8.76
N ASP A 77 -18.94 11.62 8.72
CA ASP A 77 -19.38 10.83 7.57
C ASP A 77 -20.80 11.21 7.12
N GLN A 78 -21.71 11.50 8.06
CA GLN A 78 -23.10 11.88 7.74
C GLN A 78 -23.18 13.14 6.88
N LEU A 79 -22.37 14.17 7.18
CA LEU A 79 -22.30 15.39 6.38
C LEU A 79 -21.78 15.15 4.96
N LEU A 80 -20.85 14.21 4.81
CA LEU A 80 -20.28 13.87 3.50
C LEU A 80 -21.31 13.14 2.63
N TYR A 81 -22.19 12.41 3.26
CA TYR A 81 -23.18 11.57 2.58
C TYR A 81 -24.50 12.30 2.27
N THR A 82 -24.80 13.37 2.97
CA THR A 82 -25.92 14.27 2.62
C THR A 82 -25.57 15.21 1.46
N SER A 83 -24.28 15.29 1.09
CA SER A 83 -23.86 16.08 -0.07
C SER A 83 -24.22 15.36 -1.39
N PRO A 84 -24.49 16.09 -2.49
CA PRO A 84 -24.88 15.51 -3.79
C PRO A 84 -23.70 14.84 -4.53
N VAL A 85 -22.79 14.16 -3.79
CA VAL A 85 -21.60 13.52 -4.33
C VAL A 85 -21.76 12.00 -4.32
N LYS A 86 -21.42 11.33 -5.42
CA LYS A 86 -21.48 9.86 -5.50
C LYS A 86 -20.45 9.22 -4.54
N ILE A 87 -20.84 8.16 -3.83
CA ILE A 87 -19.97 7.43 -2.88
C ILE A 87 -18.66 6.98 -3.55
N SER A 88 -18.71 6.55 -4.80
CA SER A 88 -17.50 6.19 -5.56
C SER A 88 -16.50 7.34 -5.69
N GLN A 89 -16.97 8.57 -5.86
CA GLN A 89 -16.11 9.75 -5.94
C GLN A 89 -15.47 10.10 -4.60
N ILE A 90 -16.14 9.77 -3.49
CA ILE A 90 -15.61 9.94 -2.13
C ILE A 90 -14.46 8.95 -1.91
N VAL A 91 -14.72 7.67 -2.18
CA VAL A 91 -13.71 6.60 -2.01
C VAL A 91 -12.49 6.85 -2.90
N LEU A 92 -12.69 7.17 -4.17
CA LEU A 92 -11.60 7.49 -5.09
C LEU A 92 -10.81 8.74 -4.66
N GLY A 93 -11.50 9.78 -4.17
CA GLY A 93 -10.85 11.00 -3.68
C GLY A 93 -9.94 10.72 -2.48
N LYS A 94 -10.38 9.87 -1.55
CA LYS A 94 -9.59 9.42 -0.39
C LYS A 94 -8.42 8.52 -0.81
N PHE A 95 -8.66 7.56 -1.69
CA PHE A 95 -7.61 6.68 -2.21
C PHE A 95 -6.49 7.46 -2.88
N PHE A 96 -6.82 8.38 -3.79
CA PHE A 96 -5.81 9.20 -4.46
C PHE A 96 -5.08 10.15 -3.50
N ALA A 97 -5.72 10.62 -2.45
CA ALA A 97 -5.07 11.46 -1.44
C ALA A 97 -3.99 10.67 -0.67
N VAL A 98 -4.32 9.46 -0.18
CA VAL A 98 -3.35 8.59 0.49
C VAL A 98 -2.25 8.15 -0.46
N LEU A 99 -2.60 7.81 -1.69
CA LEU A 99 -1.64 7.43 -2.74
C LEU A 99 -0.66 8.56 -3.03
N THR A 100 -1.12 9.81 -3.08
CA THR A 100 -0.22 10.98 -3.27
C THR A 100 0.75 11.13 -2.10
N VAL A 101 0.27 11.01 -0.85
CA VAL A 101 1.14 11.05 0.33
C VAL A 101 2.18 9.93 0.28
N PHE A 102 1.78 8.72 -0.14
CA PHE A 102 2.69 7.58 -0.34
C PHE A 102 3.72 7.82 -1.43
N THR A 103 3.34 8.48 -2.52
CA THR A 103 4.20 8.70 -3.69
C THR A 103 5.28 9.75 -3.44
N VAL A 104 5.05 10.74 -2.55
CA VAL A 104 6.01 11.83 -2.29
C VAL A 104 7.40 11.31 -1.91
N PRO A 105 7.59 10.44 -0.89
CA PRO A 105 8.92 9.94 -0.56
C PRO A 105 9.51 9.04 -1.66
N LEU A 106 8.68 8.32 -2.41
CA LEU A 106 9.16 7.52 -3.55
C LEU A 106 9.77 8.39 -4.64
N LEU A 107 9.15 9.53 -4.96
CA LEU A 107 9.71 10.47 -5.94
C LEU A 107 11.06 11.06 -5.47
N ILE A 108 11.20 11.34 -4.17
CA ILE A 108 12.47 11.79 -3.60
C ILE A 108 13.54 10.71 -3.78
N LEU A 109 13.20 9.44 -3.53
CA LEU A 109 14.13 8.32 -3.71
C LEU A 109 14.52 8.10 -5.18
N VAL A 110 13.61 8.34 -6.13
CA VAL A 110 13.96 8.28 -7.58
C VAL A 110 15.08 9.26 -7.92
N LEU A 111 15.08 10.45 -7.30
CA LEU A 111 16.10 11.47 -7.53
C LEU A 111 17.44 11.19 -6.83
N SER A 112 17.45 10.32 -5.82
CA SER A 112 18.64 9.98 -5.03
C SER A 112 19.48 8.84 -5.59
N GLN A 113 19.18 8.34 -6.79
CA GLN A 113 19.93 7.23 -7.40
C GLN A 113 21.36 7.66 -7.76
N PHE A 114 22.34 6.87 -7.36
CA PHE A 114 23.76 7.15 -7.58
C PHE A 114 24.48 5.93 -8.17
N GLY A 115 25.40 6.15 -9.10
CA GLY A 115 26.28 5.10 -9.65
C GLY A 115 25.96 4.66 -11.08
N LYS A 116 26.60 3.58 -11.55
CA LYS A 116 26.32 2.94 -12.85
C LYS A 116 25.05 2.08 -12.69
N ILE A 117 23.90 2.69 -12.90
CA ILE A 117 22.60 2.07 -12.69
C ILE A 117 22.05 1.59 -14.04
N SER A 118 21.47 0.38 -14.06
CA SER A 118 20.57 -0.05 -15.13
C SER A 118 19.25 0.72 -14.97
N LEU A 119 19.10 1.84 -15.69
CA LEU A 119 17.94 2.73 -15.57
C LEU A 119 16.62 1.97 -15.73
N LEU A 120 16.57 1.03 -16.68
CA LEU A 120 15.36 0.24 -16.93
C LEU A 120 14.94 -0.58 -15.70
N GLN A 121 15.89 -1.26 -15.05
CA GLN A 121 15.64 -2.10 -13.89
C GLN A 121 15.23 -1.26 -12.67
N SER A 122 15.88 -0.11 -12.46
CA SER A 122 15.54 0.80 -11.37
C SER A 122 14.13 1.37 -11.53
N TYR A 123 13.77 1.88 -12.71
CA TYR A 123 12.44 2.41 -12.95
C TYR A 123 11.34 1.34 -12.89
N SER A 124 11.61 0.11 -13.36
CA SER A 124 10.67 -1.00 -13.23
C SER A 124 10.39 -1.36 -11.77
N SER A 125 11.45 -1.40 -10.94
CA SER A 125 11.32 -1.65 -9.50
C SER A 125 10.52 -0.55 -8.77
N PHE A 126 10.74 0.73 -9.10
CA PHE A 126 9.95 1.83 -8.55
C PHE A 126 8.48 1.74 -8.95
N LEU A 127 8.22 1.44 -10.23
CA LEU A 127 6.86 1.30 -10.73
C LEU A 127 6.13 0.13 -10.07
N ALA A 128 6.81 -1.01 -9.93
CA ALA A 128 6.28 -2.18 -9.21
C ALA A 128 5.98 -1.86 -7.74
N PHE A 129 6.89 -1.17 -7.04
CA PHE A 129 6.72 -0.76 -5.66
C PHE A 129 5.54 0.22 -5.49
N PHE A 130 5.37 1.14 -6.43
CA PHE A 130 4.22 2.05 -6.46
C PHE A 130 2.89 1.31 -6.58
N PHE A 131 2.75 0.37 -7.52
CA PHE A 131 1.53 -0.40 -7.71
C PHE A 131 1.26 -1.36 -6.55
N MET A 132 2.30 -1.99 -6.00
CA MET A 132 2.19 -2.80 -4.79
C MET A 132 1.67 -1.96 -3.61
N GLY A 133 2.26 -0.78 -3.37
CA GLY A 133 1.82 0.14 -2.33
C GLY A 133 0.38 0.63 -2.55
N ALA A 134 -0.01 0.90 -3.80
CA ALA A 134 -1.39 1.26 -4.16
C ALA A 134 -2.37 0.13 -3.79
N SER A 135 -2.00 -1.13 -4.04
CA SER A 135 -2.81 -2.31 -3.68
C SER A 135 -2.96 -2.44 -2.15
N CYS A 136 -1.87 -2.27 -1.41
CA CYS A 136 -1.89 -2.27 0.04
C CYS A 136 -2.75 -1.14 0.62
N ILE A 137 -2.69 0.06 0.04
CA ILE A 137 -3.53 1.20 0.42
C ILE A 137 -5.01 0.89 0.17
N ALA A 138 -5.36 0.29 -0.98
CA ALA A 138 -6.74 -0.08 -1.29
C ALA A 138 -7.31 -1.09 -0.28
N ILE A 139 -6.52 -2.10 0.12
CA ILE A 139 -6.87 -3.06 1.17
C ILE A 139 -7.08 -2.34 2.52
N GLY A 140 -6.17 -1.45 2.90
CA GLY A 140 -6.26 -0.69 4.15
C GLY A 140 -7.51 0.21 4.21
N ILE A 141 -7.86 0.88 3.12
CA ILE A 141 -9.08 1.69 3.03
C ILE A 141 -10.34 0.81 3.13
N PHE A 142 -10.32 -0.37 2.52
CA PHE A 142 -11.42 -1.32 2.64
C PHE A 142 -11.61 -1.75 4.10
N ILE A 143 -10.56 -2.16 4.79
CA ILE A 143 -10.63 -2.56 6.21
C ILE A 143 -11.07 -1.38 7.08
N SER A 144 -10.57 -0.17 6.82
CA SER A 144 -11.00 1.06 7.51
C SER A 144 -12.49 1.37 7.28
N SER A 145 -13.11 0.89 6.18
CA SER A 145 -14.54 1.03 5.93
C SER A 145 -15.42 0.10 6.77
N LEU A 146 -14.85 -1.01 7.26
CA LEU A 146 -15.59 -2.02 8.03
C LEU A 146 -15.68 -1.69 9.52
N THR A 147 -14.76 -0.89 10.05
CA THR A 147 -14.62 -0.61 11.49
C THR A 147 -14.77 0.88 11.79
N GLU A 148 -15.40 1.21 12.91
CA GLU A 148 -15.52 2.59 13.41
C GLU A 148 -14.31 3.01 14.28
N ASN A 149 -13.55 2.01 14.75
CA ASN A 149 -12.37 2.25 15.57
C ASN A 149 -11.10 2.25 14.72
N GLN A 150 -10.37 3.38 14.73
CA GLN A 150 -9.13 3.56 13.99
C GLN A 150 -8.05 2.54 14.37
N ILE A 151 -7.93 2.22 15.67
CA ILE A 151 -6.91 1.29 16.16
C ILE A 151 -7.22 -0.13 15.66
N ILE A 152 -8.48 -0.56 15.73
CA ILE A 152 -8.89 -1.86 15.21
C ILE A 152 -8.65 -1.93 13.70
N ALA A 153 -8.97 -0.87 12.95
CA ALA A 153 -8.67 -0.79 11.52
C ALA A 153 -7.17 -0.97 11.24
N ALA A 154 -6.30 -0.29 11.99
CA ALA A 154 -4.85 -0.40 11.83
C ALA A 154 -4.35 -1.82 12.12
N VAL A 155 -4.77 -2.42 13.24
CA VAL A 155 -4.37 -3.77 13.64
C VAL A 155 -4.82 -4.82 12.61
N LEU A 156 -6.07 -4.73 12.15
CA LEU A 156 -6.58 -5.64 11.12
C LEU A 156 -5.83 -5.48 9.78
N THR A 157 -5.57 -4.24 9.37
CA THR A 157 -4.80 -3.98 8.16
C THR A 157 -3.38 -4.53 8.27
N PHE A 158 -2.72 -4.28 9.41
CA PHE A 158 -1.40 -4.84 9.70
C PHE A 158 -1.41 -6.38 9.65
N ALA A 159 -2.39 -7.03 10.29
CA ALA A 159 -2.50 -8.48 10.29
C ALA A 159 -2.67 -9.05 8.88
N VAL A 160 -3.54 -8.46 8.05
CA VAL A 160 -3.76 -8.90 6.67
C VAL A 160 -2.49 -8.73 5.83
N MET A 161 -1.79 -7.61 5.97
CA MET A 161 -0.53 -7.36 5.25
C MET A 161 0.59 -8.28 5.73
N LEU A 162 0.70 -8.51 7.05
CA LEU A 162 1.67 -9.42 7.63
C LEU A 162 1.43 -10.86 7.13
N LEU A 163 0.18 -11.31 7.11
CA LEU A 163 -0.17 -12.61 6.53
C LEU A 163 0.24 -12.71 5.07
N SER A 164 -0.05 -11.68 4.26
CA SER A 164 0.36 -11.65 2.84
C SER A 164 1.89 -11.67 2.67
N TYR A 165 2.63 -11.05 3.59
CA TYR A 165 4.10 -11.06 3.59
C TYR A 165 4.65 -12.45 3.97
N LEU A 166 4.08 -13.08 5.02
CA LEU A 166 4.53 -14.38 5.53
C LEU A 166 4.11 -15.58 4.65
N ILE A 167 3.13 -15.38 3.76
CA ILE A 167 2.62 -16.45 2.87
C ILE A 167 3.74 -17.18 2.13
N ASN A 168 4.78 -16.48 1.70
CA ASN A 168 5.92 -17.08 0.99
C ASN A 168 6.74 -18.01 1.88
N GLY A 169 7.02 -17.57 3.11
CA GLY A 169 7.72 -18.39 4.10
C GLY A 169 6.92 -19.65 4.45
N ILE A 170 5.63 -19.49 4.66
CA ILE A 170 4.72 -20.61 4.97
C ILE A 170 4.64 -21.57 3.76
N GLY A 171 4.51 -21.03 2.54
CA GLY A 171 4.46 -21.84 1.32
C GLY A 171 5.72 -22.68 1.11
N SER A 172 6.90 -22.17 1.45
CA SER A 172 8.16 -22.92 1.37
C SER A 172 8.26 -24.04 2.41
N LEU A 173 7.76 -23.82 3.61
CA LEU A 173 7.74 -24.83 4.69
C LEU A 173 6.77 -25.98 4.40
N ILE A 174 5.68 -25.71 3.69
CA ILE A 174 4.62 -26.71 3.41
C ILE A 174 4.91 -27.50 2.13
N LYS A 175 5.79 -27.06 1.26
CA LYS A 175 6.16 -27.74 -0.01
C LYS A 175 6.63 -29.22 0.16
N GLY A 176 7.05 -29.62 1.38
CA GLY A 176 7.42 -31.01 1.69
C GLY A 176 6.27 -31.96 1.98
N TYR A 177 5.04 -31.48 2.11
CA TYR A 177 3.85 -32.28 2.43
C TYR A 177 2.94 -32.42 1.21
N ALA A 178 2.23 -33.55 1.07
CA ALA A 178 1.36 -33.82 -0.08
C ALA A 178 0.26 -32.74 -0.27
N VAL A 179 -0.27 -32.21 0.82
CA VAL A 179 -1.26 -31.13 0.82
C VAL A 179 -0.61 -29.78 0.42
N GLY A 180 0.67 -29.58 0.74
CA GLY A 180 1.41 -28.37 0.44
C GLY A 180 1.57 -28.13 -1.07
N ASN A 181 1.70 -29.18 -1.86
CA ASN A 181 1.85 -29.05 -3.32
C ASN A 181 0.60 -28.50 -4.02
N ILE A 182 -0.57 -28.65 -3.43
CA ILE A 182 -1.84 -28.11 -3.97
C ILE A 182 -2.08 -26.68 -3.44
N ILE A 183 -1.75 -26.43 -2.18
CA ILE A 183 -2.05 -25.16 -1.51
C ILE A 183 -0.98 -24.10 -1.79
N SER A 184 0.30 -24.48 -1.93
CA SER A 184 1.39 -23.53 -2.14
C SER A 184 1.24 -22.67 -3.40
N PRO A 185 0.81 -23.16 -4.58
CA PRO A 185 0.60 -22.31 -5.75
C PRO A 185 -0.50 -21.28 -5.55
N PHE A 186 -1.59 -21.68 -4.84
CA PHE A 186 -2.70 -20.78 -4.53
C PHE A 186 -2.27 -19.67 -3.56
N LEU A 187 -1.51 -20.02 -2.52
CA LEU A 187 -0.95 -19.04 -1.58
C LEU A 187 0.02 -18.08 -2.27
N GLN A 188 0.90 -18.60 -3.13
CA GLN A 188 1.83 -17.77 -3.90
C GLN A 188 1.09 -16.82 -4.86
N TRP A 189 0.01 -17.29 -5.47
CA TRP A 189 -0.83 -16.45 -6.31
C TRP A 189 -1.46 -15.28 -5.54
N LEU A 190 -1.80 -15.48 -4.26
CA LEU A 190 -2.36 -14.44 -3.39
C LEU A 190 -1.30 -13.47 -2.82
N SER A 191 -0.01 -13.83 -2.90
CA SER A 191 1.07 -13.01 -2.35
C SER A 191 1.27 -11.72 -3.15
N LEU A 192 1.09 -10.57 -2.46
CA LEU A 192 1.35 -9.25 -3.01
C LEU A 192 2.84 -8.94 -3.10
N PHE A 193 3.61 -9.39 -2.11
CA PHE A 193 5.00 -8.98 -1.92
C PHE A 193 5.98 -9.79 -2.79
N GLN A 194 5.68 -11.06 -3.08
CA GLN A 194 6.58 -11.90 -3.87
C GLN A 194 6.77 -11.40 -5.30
N ARG A 195 5.68 -10.96 -5.93
CA ARG A 195 5.68 -10.48 -7.32
C ARG A 195 6.56 -9.26 -7.55
N TYR A 196 6.91 -8.54 -6.49
CA TYR A 196 7.84 -7.42 -6.57
C TYR A 196 9.27 -7.88 -6.87
N TYR A 197 9.72 -9.01 -6.30
CA TYR A 197 11.07 -9.49 -6.48
C TYR A 197 11.38 -9.85 -7.94
N ASP A 198 10.38 -10.27 -8.72
CA ASP A 198 10.53 -10.53 -10.15
C ASP A 198 10.98 -9.26 -10.91
N PHE A 199 10.49 -8.08 -10.48
CA PHE A 199 10.94 -6.80 -11.06
C PHE A 199 12.34 -6.39 -10.59
N VAL A 200 12.74 -6.75 -9.38
CA VAL A 200 14.11 -6.53 -8.88
C VAL A 200 15.11 -7.36 -9.69
N ASP A 201 14.75 -8.59 -10.05
CA ASP A 201 15.57 -9.49 -10.87
C ASP A 201 15.58 -9.08 -12.36
N GLY A 202 14.92 -7.99 -12.71
CA GLY A 202 14.92 -7.42 -14.07
C GLY A 202 13.87 -8.00 -15.02
N TYR A 203 12.98 -8.86 -14.55
CA TYR A 203 11.88 -9.39 -15.33
C TYR A 203 10.69 -8.42 -15.29
N PHE A 204 10.51 -7.64 -16.36
CA PHE A 204 9.34 -6.77 -16.50
C PHE A 204 8.14 -7.58 -17.01
N ASP A 205 7.33 -8.10 -16.09
CA ASP A 205 6.10 -8.82 -16.44
C ASP A 205 4.86 -7.94 -16.25
N VAL A 206 4.19 -7.68 -17.37
CA VAL A 206 2.93 -6.91 -17.39
C VAL A 206 1.83 -7.62 -16.59
N THR A 207 1.87 -8.94 -16.47
CA THR A 207 0.90 -9.74 -15.72
C THR A 207 0.85 -9.32 -14.25
N HIS A 208 2.01 -9.05 -13.66
CA HIS A 208 2.10 -8.59 -12.26
C HIS A 208 1.52 -7.19 -12.08
N LEU A 209 1.69 -6.28 -13.04
CA LEU A 209 1.06 -4.96 -13.00
C LEU A 209 -0.46 -5.06 -13.10
N VAL A 210 -0.96 -5.89 -14.03
CA VAL A 210 -2.42 -6.13 -14.17
C VAL A 210 -2.99 -6.72 -12.88
N TYR A 211 -2.27 -7.62 -12.22
CA TYR A 211 -2.67 -8.16 -10.92
C TYR A 211 -2.82 -7.05 -9.86
N TYR A 212 -1.83 -6.18 -9.69
CA TYR A 212 -1.92 -5.08 -8.73
C TYR A 212 -3.11 -4.14 -9.02
N VAL A 213 -3.29 -3.77 -10.29
CA VAL A 213 -4.43 -2.93 -10.70
C VAL A 213 -5.76 -3.63 -10.41
N SER A 214 -5.88 -4.94 -10.68
CA SER A 214 -7.09 -5.71 -10.40
C SER A 214 -7.41 -5.75 -8.90
N VAL A 215 -6.40 -5.91 -8.04
CA VAL A 215 -6.54 -5.85 -6.58
C VAL A 215 -7.04 -4.47 -6.15
N VAL A 216 -6.46 -3.39 -6.67
CA VAL A 216 -6.90 -2.01 -6.37
C VAL A 216 -8.38 -1.83 -6.73
N VAL A 217 -8.77 -2.19 -7.96
CA VAL A 217 -10.16 -2.03 -8.44
C VAL A 217 -11.12 -2.86 -7.60
N LEU A 218 -10.78 -4.11 -7.28
CA LEU A 218 -11.60 -5.00 -6.47
C LEU A 218 -11.85 -4.42 -5.07
N PHE A 219 -10.80 -4.03 -4.35
CA PHE A 219 -10.95 -3.53 -2.99
C PHE A 219 -11.62 -2.16 -2.92
N LEU A 220 -11.40 -1.28 -3.90
CA LEU A 220 -12.15 -0.03 -4.00
C LEU A 220 -13.64 -0.28 -4.29
N PHE A 221 -13.97 -1.23 -5.16
CA PHE A 221 -15.34 -1.63 -5.40
C PHE A 221 -16.01 -2.18 -4.14
N LEU A 222 -15.33 -3.08 -3.41
CA LEU A 222 -15.81 -3.61 -2.14
C LEU A 222 -16.01 -2.51 -1.09
N THR A 223 -15.12 -1.53 -1.05
CA THR A 223 -15.26 -0.35 -0.16
C THR A 223 -16.54 0.42 -0.47
N VAL A 224 -16.81 0.69 -1.75
CA VAL A 224 -18.05 1.38 -2.18
C VAL A 224 -19.28 0.57 -1.78
N GLN A 225 -19.26 -0.75 -1.96
CA GLN A 225 -20.38 -1.62 -1.59
C GLN A 225 -20.57 -1.68 -0.06
N SER A 226 -19.50 -1.76 0.71
CA SER A 226 -19.54 -1.74 2.19
C SER A 226 -20.23 -0.47 2.70
N ILE A 227 -19.83 0.69 2.16
CA ILE A 227 -20.44 1.97 2.52
C ILE A 227 -21.92 2.01 2.11
N LYS A 228 -22.29 1.60 0.89
CA LYS A 228 -23.70 1.55 0.42
C LYS A 228 -24.57 0.65 1.31
N LYS A 229 -24.06 -0.51 1.71
CA LYS A 229 -24.79 -1.46 2.59
C LYS A 229 -25.06 -0.86 3.96
N ARG A 230 -24.10 -0.13 4.51
CA ARG A 230 -24.26 0.57 5.81
C ARG A 230 -25.32 1.66 5.73
N PHE A 231 -25.38 2.39 4.60
CA PHE A 231 -26.43 3.39 4.35
C PHE A 231 -27.83 2.82 4.30
N ARG A 232 -27.98 1.67 3.66
CA ARG A 232 -29.30 1.03 3.50
C ARG A 232 -29.84 0.46 4.83
N LYS A 233 -28.98 0.28 5.83
CA LYS A 233 -29.35 -0.28 7.14
C LYS A 233 -29.65 0.78 8.21
N ARG A 234 -29.35 2.04 7.93
CA ARG A 234 -29.68 3.20 8.77
C ARG A 234 -30.89 3.94 8.18
#